data_c5284058f4b5a39ad74837f36a6939e2
#
_entry.id   c5284058f4b5a39ad74837f36a6939e2
#
_cell.length_a   1.000
_cell.length_b   1.000
_cell.length_c   1.000
_cell.angle_alpha   90.00
_cell.angle_beta   90.00
_cell.angle_gamma   90.00
#
_symmetry.space_group_name_H-M   'P 1'
#
loop_
_entity.id
_entity.type
_entity.pdbx_description
1 polymer ?
#
loop_
_entity_poly.entity_id
_entity_poly.type
_entity_poly.pdbx_seq_one_letter_code
_entity_poly.pdbx_strand_id
1 'polypeptide(L)'
;GSNIWFEKDAKELLPEGYTNPASPNGEFTKETDTMDVWFDSGSSHTGAMIERGLGYPADLYFEGSDQYRGWFNSSLIVGTAVHGQAPYKQVLSHGFVMDGKGVKMSKSQWNAVAPGEITKKYGADILRLWAASVDYQADCSMSEEILKQISENYRKVRNTFRFLLANINNEDDFTK
;
A
#
# COMPACT_ATOMS: atom_id res chain seq x y z
N GLY A 1 1.84 -7.04 21.05
CA GLY A 1 2.20 -5.75 20.49
C GLY A 1 3.45 -5.20 21.16
N SER A 2 3.93 -4.03 20.75
CA SER A 2 5.16 -3.39 21.24
C SER A 2 5.15 -3.04 22.73
N ASN A 3 3.99 -3.02 23.38
CA ASN A 3 3.86 -2.74 24.81
C ASN A 3 4.68 -3.72 25.69
N ILE A 4 4.86 -4.96 25.23
CA ILE A 4 5.68 -5.96 25.93
C ILE A 4 7.12 -5.46 26.16
N TRP A 5 7.65 -4.61 25.29
CA TRP A 5 8.96 -4.00 25.44
C TRP A 5 9.08 -3.11 26.67
N PHE A 6 7.98 -2.47 27.05
CA PHE A 6 7.92 -1.56 28.21
C PHE A 6 7.54 -2.28 29.50
N GLU A 7 6.84 -3.39 29.40
CA GLU A 7 6.29 -4.14 30.54
C GLU A 7 7.26 -5.16 31.13
N LYS A 8 8.18 -5.71 30.29
CA LYS A 8 9.07 -6.82 30.70
C LYS A 8 10.52 -6.37 30.77
N ASP A 9 11.31 -7.02 31.64
CA ASP A 9 12.75 -6.83 31.73
C ASP A 9 13.51 -7.51 30.58
N ALA A 10 14.76 -7.09 30.35
CA ALA A 10 15.58 -7.63 29.25
C ALA A 10 15.66 -9.17 29.30
N LYS A 11 15.83 -9.75 30.47
CA LYS A 11 15.93 -11.21 30.67
C LYS A 11 14.66 -11.96 30.25
N GLU A 12 13.51 -11.36 30.44
CA GLU A 12 12.22 -11.98 30.08
C GLU A 12 11.89 -11.90 28.57
N LEU A 13 12.60 -11.04 27.85
CA LEU A 13 12.44 -10.82 26.42
C LEU A 13 13.39 -11.67 25.58
N LEU A 14 14.46 -12.19 26.19
CA LEU A 14 15.44 -13.02 25.51
C LEU A 14 14.94 -14.47 25.41
N PRO A 15 15.23 -15.15 24.28
CA PRO A 15 15.03 -16.58 24.19
C PRO A 15 15.80 -17.35 25.27
N GLU A 16 15.24 -18.47 25.73
CA GLU A 16 15.92 -19.34 26.69
C GLU A 16 17.29 -19.78 26.12
N GLY A 17 18.33 -19.66 26.95
CA GLY A 17 19.69 -20.02 26.56
C GLY A 17 20.39 -19.05 25.60
N TYR A 18 19.82 -17.87 25.34
CA TYR A 18 20.47 -16.88 24.48
C TYR A 18 21.81 -16.40 25.05
N THR A 19 22.85 -16.46 24.23
CA THR A 19 24.20 -15.98 24.54
C THR A 19 24.70 -15.05 23.45
N ASN A 20 25.53 -14.08 23.84
CA ASN A 20 26.17 -13.17 22.88
C ASN A 20 27.64 -12.96 23.30
N PRO A 21 28.63 -13.14 22.40
CA PRO A 21 30.04 -12.89 22.70
C PRO A 21 30.33 -11.50 23.23
N ALA A 22 29.55 -10.50 22.89
CA ALA A 22 29.69 -9.12 23.40
C ALA A 22 29.20 -8.97 24.84
N SER A 23 28.50 -9.95 25.40
CA SER A 23 28.04 -10.00 26.79
C SER A 23 28.34 -11.38 27.40
N PRO A 24 29.61 -11.67 27.69
CA PRO A 24 30.04 -12.98 28.20
C PRO A 24 29.48 -13.28 29.59
N ASN A 25 29.07 -12.28 30.35
CA ASN A 25 28.41 -12.41 31.64
C ASN A 25 26.90 -12.65 31.54
N GLY A 26 26.33 -12.63 30.33
CA GLY A 26 24.90 -12.81 30.10
C GLY A 26 24.03 -11.65 30.56
N GLU A 27 24.61 -10.48 30.82
CA GLU A 27 23.87 -9.28 31.20
C GLU A 27 23.46 -8.49 29.96
N PHE A 28 22.18 -8.16 29.89
CA PHE A 28 21.58 -7.38 28.82
C PHE A 28 20.71 -6.27 29.40
N THR A 29 20.75 -5.11 28.77
CA THR A 29 19.88 -3.97 29.09
C THR A 29 19.00 -3.66 27.89
N LYS A 30 17.80 -3.17 28.14
CA LYS A 30 16.91 -2.69 27.06
C LYS A 30 17.42 -1.33 26.58
N GLU A 31 17.46 -1.17 25.26
CA GLU A 31 17.64 0.12 24.63
C GLU A 31 16.36 0.95 24.81
N THR A 32 16.50 2.21 25.17
CA THR A 32 15.36 3.11 25.42
C THR A 32 15.05 4.03 24.24
N ASP A 33 16.01 4.18 23.34
CA ASP A 33 15.79 4.93 22.11
C ASP A 33 14.92 4.14 21.15
N THR A 34 14.10 4.84 20.40
CA THR A 34 13.27 4.26 19.35
C THR A 34 13.87 4.56 17.98
N MET A 35 13.85 3.56 17.11
CA MET A 35 14.25 3.76 15.73
C MET A 35 13.25 4.66 15.01
N ASP A 36 13.76 5.55 14.16
CA ASP A 36 12.91 6.38 13.32
C ASP A 36 12.14 5.49 12.34
N VAL A 37 10.81 5.63 12.34
CA VAL A 37 9.91 4.87 11.46
C VAL A 37 10.23 5.10 9.97
N TRP A 38 10.79 6.24 9.59
CA TRP A 38 11.23 6.49 8.22
C TRP A 38 12.45 5.67 7.83
N PHE A 39 13.30 5.29 8.79
CA PHE A 39 14.37 4.34 8.54
C PHE A 39 13.81 2.93 8.25
N ASP A 40 12.83 2.47 9.03
CA ASP A 40 12.15 1.20 8.78
C ASP A 40 11.49 1.20 7.39
N SER A 41 10.73 2.24 7.07
CA SER A 41 10.11 2.42 5.76
C SER A 41 11.15 2.49 4.63
N GLY A 42 12.24 3.22 4.86
CA GLY A 42 13.34 3.38 3.91
C GLY A 42 14.10 2.08 3.64
N SER A 43 14.08 1.14 4.57
CA SER A 43 14.74 -0.17 4.46
C SER A 43 13.85 -1.25 3.84
N SER A 44 12.59 -0.94 3.50
CA SER A 44 11.61 -1.91 3.01
C SER A 44 12.06 -2.64 1.73
N HIS A 45 12.87 -2.03 0.88
CA HIS A 45 13.45 -2.66 -0.30
C HIS A 45 14.35 -3.86 0.04
N THR A 46 15.03 -3.86 1.19
CA THR A 46 15.80 -5.01 1.65
C THR A 46 14.88 -6.17 2.05
N GLY A 47 13.99 -5.95 3.02
CA GLY A 47 13.14 -7.03 3.55
C GLY A 47 12.05 -7.49 2.58
N ALA A 48 11.47 -6.58 1.79
CA ALA A 48 10.39 -6.93 0.89
C ALA A 48 10.86 -7.45 -0.48
N MET A 49 12.02 -7.02 -0.97
CA MET A 49 12.47 -7.36 -2.32
C MET A 49 13.70 -8.25 -2.31
N ILE A 50 14.80 -7.80 -1.72
CA ILE A 50 16.08 -8.53 -1.78
C ILE A 50 15.96 -9.88 -1.06
N GLU A 51 15.50 -9.88 0.19
CA GLU A 51 15.38 -11.12 0.98
C GLU A 51 14.38 -12.12 0.40
N ARG A 52 13.40 -11.65 -0.38
CA ARG A 52 12.41 -12.51 -1.06
C ARG A 52 12.78 -12.87 -2.49
N GLY A 53 13.95 -12.45 -2.97
CA GLY A 53 14.40 -12.75 -4.32
C GLY A 53 13.61 -12.07 -5.43
N LEU A 54 12.94 -10.97 -5.15
CA LEU A 54 12.13 -10.23 -6.14
C LEU A 54 12.96 -9.27 -7.00
N GLY A 55 14.28 -9.19 -6.73
CA GLY A 55 15.21 -8.34 -7.46
C GLY A 55 15.43 -6.97 -6.82
N TYR A 56 16.45 -6.24 -7.33
CA TYR A 56 16.83 -4.91 -6.90
C TYR A 56 17.56 -4.19 -8.06
N PRO A 57 17.28 -2.93 -8.32
CA PRO A 57 16.25 -2.07 -7.72
C PRO A 57 14.82 -2.44 -8.18
N ALA A 58 13.80 -1.91 -7.49
CA ALA A 58 12.40 -1.99 -7.91
C ALA A 58 12.20 -1.32 -9.27
N ASP A 59 11.34 -1.85 -10.12
CA ASP A 59 11.01 -1.20 -11.39
C ASP A 59 10.26 0.10 -11.19
N LEU A 60 9.37 0.14 -10.19
CA LEU A 60 8.51 1.27 -9.91
C LEU A 60 8.26 1.45 -8.41
N TYR A 61 8.44 2.67 -7.91
CA TYR A 61 7.85 3.14 -6.65
C TYR A 61 6.62 3.97 -6.96
N PHE A 62 5.51 3.65 -6.34
CA PHE A 62 4.22 4.26 -6.61
C PHE A 62 3.54 4.67 -5.30
N GLU A 63 3.39 5.98 -5.07
CA GLU A 63 2.78 6.57 -3.88
C GLU A 63 2.37 8.03 -4.12
N GLY A 64 1.75 8.65 -3.12
CA GLY A 64 1.39 10.06 -3.14
C GLY A 64 2.58 11.01 -3.17
N SER A 65 2.37 12.22 -3.63
CA SER A 65 3.41 13.25 -3.77
C SER A 65 4.01 13.71 -2.43
N ASP A 66 3.36 13.49 -1.31
CA ASP A 66 3.91 13.74 0.03
C ASP A 66 5.11 12.83 0.37
N GLN A 67 5.27 11.71 -0.33
CA GLN A 67 6.38 10.78 -0.14
C GLN A 67 7.72 11.26 -0.68
N TYR A 68 7.77 12.38 -1.38
CA TYR A 68 9.03 13.09 -1.66
C TYR A 68 9.77 13.54 -0.39
N ARG A 69 9.03 13.76 0.70
CA ARG A 69 9.58 14.03 2.05
C ARG A 69 9.37 12.86 3.01
N GLY A 70 9.13 11.66 2.51
CA GLY A 70 8.90 10.47 3.28
C GLY A 70 9.60 9.27 2.67
N TRP A 71 8.85 8.27 2.30
CA TRP A 71 9.34 6.98 1.83
C TRP A 71 10.25 7.05 0.60
N PHE A 72 9.98 7.90 -0.38
CA PHE A 72 10.86 8.04 -1.55
C PHE A 72 12.25 8.53 -1.14
N ASN A 73 12.31 9.53 -0.26
CA ASN A 73 13.56 10.10 0.20
C ASN A 73 14.33 9.16 1.12
N SER A 74 13.67 8.58 2.14
CA SER A 74 14.31 7.67 3.08
C SER A 74 14.82 6.41 2.38
N SER A 75 14.06 5.85 1.44
CA SER A 75 14.48 4.71 0.63
C SER A 75 15.69 5.04 -0.24
N LEU A 76 15.72 6.23 -0.84
CA LEU A 76 16.85 6.68 -1.66
C LEU A 76 18.13 6.77 -0.85
N ILE A 77 18.04 7.40 0.33
CA ILE A 77 19.20 7.57 1.23
C ILE A 77 19.71 6.21 1.69
N VAL A 78 18.84 5.37 2.25
CA VAL A 78 19.22 4.04 2.77
C VAL A 78 19.73 3.14 1.64
N GLY A 79 19.01 3.07 0.52
CA GLY A 79 19.39 2.24 -0.61
C GLY A 79 20.74 2.64 -1.20
N THR A 80 20.99 3.93 -1.36
CA THR A 80 22.26 4.44 -1.86
C THR A 80 23.40 4.19 -0.87
N ALA A 81 23.16 4.39 0.42
CA ALA A 81 24.18 4.15 1.46
C ALA A 81 24.57 2.67 1.57
N VAL A 82 23.61 1.75 1.47
CA VAL A 82 23.84 0.31 1.67
C VAL A 82 24.27 -0.39 0.37
N HIS A 83 23.65 -0.03 -0.75
CA HIS A 83 23.82 -0.74 -2.03
C HIS A 83 24.55 0.07 -3.11
N GLY A 84 24.91 1.32 -2.84
CA GLY A 84 25.54 2.21 -3.82
C GLY A 84 24.64 2.62 -5.00
N GLN A 85 23.34 2.33 -4.92
CA GLN A 85 22.37 2.51 -6.00
C GLN A 85 21.01 2.88 -5.44
N ALA A 86 20.24 3.71 -6.17
CA ALA A 86 18.86 3.99 -5.83
C ALA A 86 18.02 2.70 -5.79
N PRO A 87 17.07 2.55 -4.84
CA PRO A 87 16.27 1.34 -4.70
C PRO A 87 15.14 1.22 -5.73
N TYR A 88 15.00 2.13 -6.64
CA TYR A 88 13.99 2.17 -7.69
C TYR A 88 14.55 2.71 -8.99
N LYS A 89 13.99 2.25 -10.11
CA LYS A 89 14.29 2.76 -11.46
C LYS A 89 13.42 3.96 -11.81
N GLN A 90 12.16 3.95 -11.35
CA GLN A 90 11.17 4.98 -11.63
C GLN A 90 10.36 5.28 -10.38
N VAL A 91 9.91 6.53 -10.28
CA VAL A 91 8.93 6.98 -9.28
C VAL A 91 7.71 7.50 -10.02
N LEU A 92 6.54 7.01 -9.67
CA LEU A 92 5.27 7.56 -10.11
C LEU A 92 4.54 8.08 -8.89
N SER A 93 4.31 9.38 -8.84
CA SER A 93 3.52 9.99 -7.79
C SER A 93 2.12 10.31 -8.25
N HIS A 94 1.14 9.98 -7.42
CA HIS A 94 -0.27 10.26 -7.67
C HIS A 94 -0.80 11.38 -6.77
N GLY A 95 -1.93 11.97 -7.16
CA GLY A 95 -2.69 12.91 -6.35
C GLY A 95 -3.42 12.22 -5.19
N PHE A 96 -4.14 13.01 -4.41
CA PHE A 96 -4.90 12.54 -3.26
C PHE A 96 -6.36 12.26 -3.62
N VAL A 97 -6.98 11.42 -2.79
CA VAL A 97 -8.44 11.21 -2.87
C VAL A 97 -9.12 12.27 -2.01
N MET A 98 -9.98 13.04 -2.65
CA MET A 98 -10.77 14.11 -2.05
C MET A 98 -12.19 13.61 -1.80
N ASP A 99 -12.82 14.11 -0.76
CA ASP A 99 -14.26 13.87 -0.53
C ASP A 99 -15.14 14.67 -1.52
N GLY A 100 -16.44 14.51 -1.42
CA GLY A 100 -17.40 15.23 -2.29
C GLY A 100 -17.41 16.76 -2.12
N LYS A 101 -16.71 17.29 -1.11
CA LYS A 101 -16.53 18.72 -0.87
C LYS A 101 -15.16 19.24 -1.32
N GLY A 102 -14.32 18.39 -1.89
CA GLY A 102 -12.97 18.73 -2.32
C GLY A 102 -11.96 18.81 -1.15
N VAL A 103 -12.23 18.14 -0.04
CA VAL A 103 -11.32 18.07 1.11
C VAL A 103 -10.57 16.74 1.06
N LYS A 104 -9.23 16.78 1.24
CA LYS A 104 -8.40 15.58 1.30
C LYS A 104 -8.93 14.59 2.33
N MET A 105 -9.15 13.36 1.94
CA MET A 105 -9.57 12.31 2.86
C MET A 105 -8.46 11.97 3.84
N SER A 106 -8.75 12.00 5.12
CA SER A 106 -7.81 11.62 6.18
C SER A 106 -8.55 11.10 7.42
N LYS A 107 -7.84 10.30 8.22
CA LYS A 107 -8.38 9.80 9.49
C LYS A 107 -8.68 10.92 10.47
N SER A 108 -7.85 11.97 10.48
CA SER A 108 -8.01 13.12 11.37
C SER A 108 -9.23 13.98 11.04
N GLN A 109 -9.65 14.00 9.78
CA GLN A 109 -10.83 14.73 9.31
C GLN A 109 -12.12 13.89 9.38
N TRP A 110 -12.01 12.62 9.72
CA TRP A 110 -13.14 11.68 9.79
C TRP A 110 -13.97 11.59 8.48
N ASN A 111 -13.37 11.96 7.35
CA ASN A 111 -14.00 11.94 6.03
C ASN A 111 -13.47 10.81 5.13
N ALA A 112 -12.58 9.97 5.65
CA ALA A 112 -12.06 8.83 4.92
C ALA A 112 -13.10 7.70 4.88
N VAL A 113 -13.41 7.24 3.67
CA VAL A 113 -14.29 6.09 3.44
C VAL A 113 -13.43 4.85 3.25
N ALA A 114 -13.63 3.84 4.09
CA ALA A 114 -12.90 2.58 3.96
C ALA A 114 -13.32 1.84 2.68
N PRO A 115 -12.37 1.31 1.89
CA PRO A 115 -12.69 0.52 0.68
C PRO A 115 -13.69 -0.62 0.93
N GLY A 116 -13.61 -1.25 2.12
CA GLY A 116 -14.53 -2.31 2.54
C GLY A 116 -16.00 -1.86 2.64
N GLU A 117 -16.27 -0.61 3.00
CA GLU A 117 -17.63 -0.06 3.03
C GLU A 117 -18.18 0.12 1.62
N ILE A 118 -17.34 0.63 0.71
CA ILE A 118 -17.70 0.79 -0.70
C ILE A 118 -17.97 -0.58 -1.33
N THR A 119 -17.08 -1.54 -1.14
CA THR A 119 -17.20 -2.86 -1.72
C THR A 119 -18.41 -3.63 -1.18
N LYS A 120 -18.76 -3.44 0.09
CA LYS A 120 -19.95 -4.02 0.69
C LYS A 120 -21.25 -3.47 0.08
N LYS A 121 -21.27 -2.17 -0.26
CA LYS A 121 -22.46 -1.48 -0.77
C LYS A 121 -22.61 -1.61 -2.29
N TYR A 122 -21.53 -1.46 -3.04
CA TYR A 122 -21.52 -1.35 -4.50
C TYR A 122 -20.86 -2.54 -5.21
N GLY A 123 -20.04 -3.32 -4.49
CA GLY A 123 -19.19 -4.35 -5.07
C GLY A 123 -17.79 -3.83 -5.41
N ALA A 124 -16.82 -4.74 -5.47
CA ALA A 124 -15.42 -4.40 -5.73
C ALA A 124 -15.18 -3.82 -7.13
N ASP A 125 -15.98 -4.25 -8.11
CA ASP A 125 -15.82 -3.82 -9.51
C ASP A 125 -16.14 -2.34 -9.70
N ILE A 126 -17.06 -1.80 -8.92
CA ILE A 126 -17.41 -0.37 -8.97
C ILE A 126 -16.21 0.46 -8.46
N LEU A 127 -15.58 0.04 -7.37
CA LEU A 127 -14.39 0.72 -6.85
C LEU A 127 -13.21 0.63 -7.85
N ARG A 128 -13.00 -0.53 -8.47
CA ARG A 128 -11.98 -0.71 -9.51
C ARG A 128 -12.24 0.15 -10.74
N LEU A 129 -13.51 0.21 -11.17
CA LEU A 129 -13.87 1.02 -12.32
C LEU A 129 -13.73 2.51 -12.04
N TRP A 130 -14.05 2.96 -10.81
CA TRP A 130 -13.74 4.31 -10.38
C TRP A 130 -12.24 4.60 -10.47
N ALA A 131 -11.40 3.76 -9.86
CA ALA A 131 -9.95 3.93 -9.88
C ALA A 131 -9.37 3.96 -11.30
N ALA A 132 -9.91 3.14 -12.22
CA ALA A 132 -9.50 3.12 -13.62
C ALA A 132 -10.01 4.31 -14.45
N SER A 133 -11.01 5.04 -13.95
CA SER A 133 -11.64 6.16 -14.68
C SER A 133 -11.11 7.54 -14.30
N VAL A 134 -10.29 7.64 -13.24
CA VAL A 134 -9.75 8.90 -12.76
C VAL A 134 -8.35 9.17 -13.31
N ASP A 135 -8.00 10.44 -13.45
CA ASP A 135 -6.62 10.86 -13.72
C ASP A 135 -5.83 10.84 -12.40
N TYR A 136 -4.99 9.85 -12.23
CA TYR A 136 -4.16 9.68 -11.04
C TYR A 136 -3.08 10.76 -10.86
N GLN A 137 -2.74 11.52 -11.90
CA GLN A 137 -1.73 12.59 -11.82
C GLN A 137 -2.25 13.82 -11.07
N ALA A 138 -3.55 13.93 -10.92
CA ALA A 138 -4.22 14.99 -10.18
C ALA A 138 -4.97 14.44 -8.97
N ASP A 139 -5.41 15.34 -8.07
CA ASP A 139 -6.33 14.96 -7.00
C ASP A 139 -7.66 14.51 -7.60
N CYS A 140 -8.20 13.40 -7.12
CA CYS A 140 -9.44 12.82 -7.61
C CYS A 140 -10.51 12.78 -6.53
N SER A 141 -11.73 13.11 -6.90
CA SER A 141 -12.85 13.08 -5.97
C SER A 141 -13.52 11.71 -5.93
N MET A 142 -13.92 11.30 -4.72
CA MET A 142 -14.77 10.15 -4.48
C MET A 142 -15.98 10.59 -3.66
N SER A 143 -17.17 10.45 -4.22
CA SER A 143 -18.43 10.71 -3.53
C SER A 143 -19.45 9.63 -3.84
N GLU A 144 -20.53 9.59 -3.07
CA GLU A 144 -21.60 8.64 -3.30
C GLU A 144 -22.28 8.85 -4.66
N GLU A 145 -22.40 10.10 -5.12
CA GLU A 145 -22.94 10.45 -6.42
C GLU A 145 -22.08 9.90 -7.55
N ILE A 146 -20.76 10.05 -7.46
CA ILE A 146 -19.81 9.51 -8.44
C ILE A 146 -19.90 7.99 -8.48
N LEU A 147 -19.94 7.32 -7.33
CA LEU A 147 -20.05 5.86 -7.27
C LEU A 147 -21.39 5.35 -7.84
N LYS A 148 -22.50 6.06 -7.62
CA LYS A 148 -23.78 5.76 -8.24
C LYS A 148 -23.72 5.87 -9.76
N GLN A 149 -23.14 6.93 -10.29
CA GLN A 149 -22.98 7.13 -11.74
C GLN A 149 -22.13 6.01 -12.36
N ILE A 150 -21.03 5.64 -11.73
CA ILE A 150 -20.18 4.53 -12.18
C ILE A 150 -20.96 3.21 -12.14
N SER A 151 -21.76 2.99 -11.10
CA SER A 151 -22.61 1.81 -10.98
C SER A 151 -23.62 1.71 -12.11
N GLU A 152 -24.22 2.83 -12.56
CA GLU A 152 -25.12 2.86 -13.72
C GLU A 152 -24.37 2.50 -15.02
N ASN A 153 -23.17 3.03 -15.22
CA ASN A 153 -22.33 2.69 -16.38
C ASN A 153 -21.94 1.20 -16.37
N TYR A 154 -21.53 0.69 -15.22
CA TYR A 154 -21.21 -0.73 -15.04
C TYR A 154 -22.40 -1.63 -15.36
N ARG A 155 -23.62 -1.23 -14.94
CA ARG A 155 -24.85 -1.97 -15.23
C ARG A 155 -25.11 -2.11 -16.72
N LYS A 156 -24.84 -1.05 -17.51
CA LYS A 156 -24.95 -1.10 -18.98
C LYS A 156 -23.97 -2.10 -19.57
N VAL A 157 -22.68 -2.04 -19.15
CA VAL A 157 -21.66 -2.99 -19.58
C VAL A 157 -22.04 -4.43 -19.24
N ARG A 158 -22.43 -4.67 -17.99
CA ARG A 158 -22.86 -6.00 -17.52
C ARG A 158 -24.07 -6.54 -18.29
N ASN A 159 -25.05 -5.70 -18.56
CA ASN A 159 -26.24 -6.08 -19.34
C ASN A 159 -25.87 -6.45 -20.78
N THR A 160 -24.93 -5.73 -21.39
CA THR A 160 -24.42 -6.05 -22.73
C THR A 160 -23.72 -7.41 -22.73
N PHE A 161 -22.83 -7.68 -21.77
CA PHE A 161 -22.23 -9.01 -21.65
C PHE A 161 -23.26 -10.11 -21.43
N ARG A 162 -24.25 -9.87 -20.58
CA ARG A 162 -25.35 -10.83 -20.36
C ARG A 162 -26.10 -11.13 -21.63
N PHE A 163 -26.38 -10.12 -22.44
CA PHE A 163 -27.05 -10.28 -23.74
C PHE A 163 -26.17 -11.10 -24.69
N LEU A 164 -24.90 -10.75 -24.83
CA LEU A 164 -23.97 -11.46 -25.70
C LEU A 164 -23.83 -12.94 -25.29
N LEU A 165 -23.60 -13.20 -24.01
CA LEU A 165 -23.45 -14.56 -23.48
C LEU A 165 -24.72 -15.40 -23.66
N ALA A 166 -25.93 -14.79 -23.61
CA ALA A 166 -27.18 -15.50 -23.83
C ALA A 166 -27.38 -15.93 -25.29
N ASN A 167 -26.63 -15.34 -26.23
CA ASN A 167 -26.67 -15.66 -27.66
C ASN A 167 -25.53 -16.54 -28.16
N ILE A 168 -24.60 -16.89 -27.28
CA ILE A 168 -23.46 -17.77 -27.57
C ILE A 168 -23.79 -19.16 -27.00
N ASN A 169 -24.19 -20.11 -27.84
CA ASN A 169 -24.66 -21.41 -27.39
C ASN A 169 -23.72 -22.57 -27.67
N ASN A 170 -22.72 -22.43 -28.58
CA ASN A 170 -21.82 -23.51 -29.00
C ASN A 170 -20.38 -23.00 -29.18
N GLU A 171 -19.40 -23.89 -29.05
CA GLU A 171 -17.98 -23.61 -29.33
C GLU A 171 -17.74 -23.11 -30.77
N ASP A 172 -18.57 -23.53 -31.72
CA ASP A 172 -18.50 -23.12 -33.14
C ASP A 172 -18.79 -21.61 -33.34
N ASP A 173 -19.43 -20.94 -32.39
CA ASP A 173 -19.72 -19.50 -32.45
C ASP A 173 -18.43 -18.65 -32.30
N PHE A 174 -17.33 -19.24 -31.83
CA PHE A 174 -16.05 -18.58 -31.66
C PHE A 174 -15.05 -18.81 -32.80
N THR A 175 -15.40 -19.61 -33.80
CA THR A 175 -14.51 -20.05 -34.91
C THR A 175 -14.73 -19.30 -36.21
N LYS A 176 -15.55 -18.26 -36.24
CA LYS A 176 -15.83 -17.45 -37.44
C LYS A 176 -15.25 -16.05 -37.36
#